data_8d2a2164faafcec0c4a464045dbc5a00
#
_entry.id   8d2a2164faafcec0c4a464045dbc5a00
#
_cell.length_a   1.000
_cell.length_b   1.000
_cell.length_c   1.000
_cell.angle_alpha   90.00
_cell.angle_beta   90.00
_cell.angle_gamma   90.00
#
_symmetry.space_group_name_H-M   'P 1'
#
loop_
_entity.id
_entity.type
_entity.pdbx_description
1 polymer ?
#
loop_
_entity_poly.entity_id
_entity_poly.type
_entity_poly.pdbx_seq_one_letter_code
_entity_poly.pdbx_strand_id
1 'polypeptide(L)'
;MAEQLHLQATSREERYQELYPQLQSLTYRETNLIANLANTAAALRWAFDFFWVGFYLVEGDELVLGPFQGDIACTRIARGRGVCGTSWLTGKTLVVPDVDAYPGHIACSSASRSEIVVPLRDTAGEIVGVLDIDSDQLSDFSEEVDRPALEQIALLLAPLFSKVKQ
;
A
#
# COMPACT_ATOMS: atom_id res chain seq x y z
N MET A 1 -7.42 -20.90 -13.45
CA MET A 1 -6.18 -20.45 -14.11
C MET A 1 -5.71 -19.20 -13.37
N ALA A 2 -4.42 -19.10 -13.06
CA ALA A 2 -3.85 -17.87 -12.55
C ALA A 2 -3.90 -16.81 -13.65
N GLU A 3 -4.38 -15.62 -13.32
CA GLU A 3 -4.34 -14.47 -14.23
C GLU A 3 -2.89 -13.95 -14.30
N GLN A 4 -2.45 -13.57 -15.50
CA GLN A 4 -1.14 -12.98 -15.70
C GLN A 4 -1.31 -11.50 -16.02
N LEU A 5 -0.50 -10.67 -15.36
CA LEU A 5 -0.43 -9.25 -15.68
C LEU A 5 0.41 -9.01 -16.94
N HIS A 6 -0.01 -8.05 -17.75
CA HIS A 6 0.68 -7.67 -18.96
C HIS A 6 0.97 -6.17 -18.93
N LEU A 7 2.25 -5.80 -18.76
CA LEU A 7 2.71 -4.43 -18.84
C LEU A 7 3.79 -4.31 -19.91
N GLN A 8 3.63 -3.35 -20.82
CA GLN A 8 4.56 -3.05 -21.90
C GLN A 8 5.25 -1.70 -21.70
N ALA A 9 4.61 -0.80 -20.97
CA ALA A 9 5.14 0.53 -20.69
C ALA A 9 6.45 0.48 -19.88
N THR A 10 7.31 1.45 -20.12
CA THR A 10 8.60 1.62 -19.44
C THR A 10 8.57 2.72 -18.38
N SER A 11 7.78 3.79 -18.59
CA SER A 11 7.62 4.84 -17.60
C SER A 11 6.74 4.39 -16.44
N ARG A 12 7.01 4.88 -15.23
CA ARG A 12 6.24 4.55 -14.03
C ARG A 12 4.77 4.95 -14.18
N GLU A 13 4.50 6.15 -14.68
CA GLU A 13 3.15 6.65 -14.88
C GLU A 13 2.33 5.78 -15.83
N GLU A 14 2.88 5.45 -17.01
CA GLU A 14 2.21 4.59 -17.98
C GLU A 14 2.02 3.16 -17.45
N ARG A 15 2.96 2.64 -16.65
CA ARG A 15 2.81 1.33 -15.99
C ARG A 15 1.65 1.32 -15.01
N TYR A 16 1.42 2.40 -14.24
CA TYR A 16 0.23 2.53 -13.40
C TYR A 16 -1.05 2.54 -14.24
N GLN A 17 -1.05 3.24 -15.37
CA GLN A 17 -2.21 3.30 -16.28
C GLN A 17 -2.54 1.94 -16.88
N GLU A 18 -1.54 1.12 -17.22
CA GLU A 18 -1.75 -0.25 -17.69
C GLU A 18 -2.15 -1.22 -16.57
N LEU A 19 -1.63 -1.02 -15.36
CA LEU A 19 -1.88 -1.89 -14.22
C LEU A 19 -3.30 -1.73 -13.65
N TYR A 20 -3.78 -0.50 -13.53
CA TYR A 20 -5.04 -0.20 -12.86
C TYR A 20 -6.25 -0.99 -13.39
N PRO A 21 -6.54 -1.04 -14.71
CA PRO A 21 -7.66 -1.82 -15.22
C PRO A 21 -7.50 -3.34 -14.99
N GLN A 22 -6.28 -3.84 -14.92
CA GLN A 22 -6.03 -5.25 -14.62
C GLN A 22 -6.30 -5.55 -13.14
N LEU A 23 -5.90 -4.68 -12.22
CA LEU A 23 -6.28 -4.79 -10.81
C LEU A 23 -7.79 -4.67 -10.61
N GLN A 24 -8.44 -3.77 -11.34
CA GLN A 24 -9.89 -3.63 -11.30
C GLN A 24 -10.60 -4.92 -11.72
N SER A 25 -10.13 -5.58 -12.76
CA SER A 25 -10.66 -6.88 -13.21
C SER A 25 -10.46 -7.98 -12.17
N LEU A 26 -9.27 -8.04 -11.55
CA LEU A 26 -8.96 -9.00 -10.50
C LEU A 26 -9.87 -8.84 -9.29
N THR A 27 -10.03 -7.62 -8.79
CA THR A 27 -10.79 -7.32 -7.56
C THR A 27 -12.30 -7.42 -7.78
N TYR A 28 -12.78 -7.19 -9.00
CA TYR A 28 -14.21 -7.27 -9.31
C TYR A 28 -14.80 -8.67 -9.11
N ARG A 29 -14.04 -9.71 -9.40
CA ARG A 29 -14.48 -11.11 -9.36
C ARG A 29 -14.30 -11.77 -8.01
N GLU A 30 -13.39 -11.27 -7.21
CA GLU A 30 -13.06 -11.83 -5.89
C GLU A 30 -13.59 -10.93 -4.77
N THR A 31 -14.24 -11.51 -3.78
CA THR A 31 -14.79 -10.78 -2.64
C THR A 31 -14.01 -10.98 -1.34
N ASN A 32 -13.08 -11.93 -1.33
CA ASN A 32 -12.27 -12.18 -0.15
C ASN A 32 -11.22 -11.08 0.02
N LEU A 33 -11.22 -10.42 1.18
CA LEU A 33 -10.30 -9.31 1.47
C LEU A 33 -8.83 -9.76 1.39
N ILE A 34 -8.48 -10.84 2.06
CA ILE A 34 -7.09 -11.30 2.15
C ILE A 34 -6.55 -11.68 0.77
N ALA A 35 -7.34 -12.40 -0.03
CA ALA A 35 -6.95 -12.80 -1.39
C ALA A 35 -6.71 -11.56 -2.28
N ASN A 36 -7.58 -10.56 -2.21
CA ASN A 36 -7.43 -9.33 -2.98
C ASN A 36 -6.21 -8.50 -2.54
N LEU A 37 -5.99 -8.36 -1.23
CA LEU A 37 -4.81 -7.64 -0.72
C LEU A 37 -3.51 -8.37 -1.09
N ALA A 38 -3.49 -9.69 -1.00
CA ALA A 38 -2.33 -10.50 -1.37
C ALA A 38 -1.97 -10.33 -2.85
N ASN A 39 -2.96 -10.44 -3.75
CA ASN A 39 -2.75 -10.27 -5.18
C ASN A 39 -2.40 -8.82 -5.56
N THR A 40 -2.97 -7.83 -4.87
CA THR A 40 -2.61 -6.42 -5.10
C THR A 40 -1.16 -6.14 -4.69
N ALA A 41 -0.72 -6.64 -3.54
CA ALA A 41 0.67 -6.53 -3.10
C ALA A 41 1.63 -7.20 -4.10
N ALA A 42 1.30 -8.41 -4.56
CA ALA A 42 2.09 -9.13 -5.55
C ALA A 42 2.15 -8.41 -6.89
N ALA A 43 1.02 -7.85 -7.35
CA ALA A 43 0.93 -7.10 -8.60
C ALA A 43 1.78 -5.82 -8.58
N LEU A 44 1.70 -5.05 -7.50
CA LEU A 44 2.52 -3.84 -7.31
C LEU A 44 4.00 -4.17 -7.25
N ARG A 45 4.38 -5.21 -6.48
CA ARG A 45 5.76 -5.67 -6.41
C ARG A 45 6.29 -6.05 -7.78
N TRP A 46 5.55 -6.87 -8.51
CA TRP A 46 5.93 -7.33 -9.85
C TRP A 46 6.01 -6.18 -10.86
N ALA A 47 5.05 -5.23 -10.81
CA ALA A 47 4.98 -4.15 -11.77
C ALA A 47 6.12 -3.13 -11.63
N PHE A 48 6.60 -2.86 -10.41
CA PHE A 48 7.51 -1.76 -10.13
C PHE A 48 8.82 -2.19 -9.46
N ASP A 49 8.97 -3.47 -9.15
CA ASP A 49 10.13 -4.02 -8.42
C ASP A 49 10.40 -3.30 -7.08
N PHE A 50 9.33 -2.89 -6.40
CA PHE A 50 9.43 -2.24 -5.10
C PHE A 50 10.10 -3.17 -4.07
N PHE A 51 10.92 -2.61 -3.21
CA PHE A 51 11.63 -3.35 -2.17
C PHE A 51 10.67 -4.08 -1.22
N TRP A 52 9.63 -3.39 -0.76
CA TRP A 52 8.57 -3.94 0.08
C TRP A 52 7.22 -3.33 -0.27
N VAL A 53 6.18 -4.15 -0.33
CA VAL A 53 4.79 -3.70 -0.56
C VAL A 53 3.87 -4.47 0.35
N GLY A 54 3.06 -3.80 1.15
CA GLY A 54 2.15 -4.50 2.01
C GLY A 54 1.04 -3.63 2.60
N PHE A 55 0.18 -4.31 3.33
CA PHE A 55 -0.97 -3.72 3.99
C PHE A 55 -0.86 -3.89 5.49
N TYR A 56 -1.12 -2.83 6.21
CA TYR A 56 -1.39 -2.87 7.64
C TYR A 56 -2.87 -2.57 7.88
N LEU A 57 -3.52 -3.40 8.67
CA LEU A 57 -4.96 -3.30 8.92
C LEU A 57 -5.22 -2.80 10.34
N VAL A 58 -6.23 -1.93 10.49
CA VAL A 58 -6.64 -1.41 11.80
C VAL A 58 -7.29 -2.53 12.62
N GLU A 59 -6.75 -2.77 13.79
CA GLU A 59 -7.27 -3.69 14.79
C GLU A 59 -7.19 -3.04 16.17
N GLY A 60 -8.31 -2.51 16.66
CA GLY A 60 -8.32 -1.71 17.89
C GLY A 60 -7.49 -0.43 17.75
N ASP A 61 -6.49 -0.28 18.61
CA ASP A 61 -5.62 0.90 18.66
C ASP A 61 -4.28 0.70 17.93
N GLU A 62 -4.17 -0.36 17.15
CA GLU A 62 -2.96 -0.71 16.42
C GLU A 62 -3.24 -1.01 14.94
N LEU A 63 -2.21 -0.81 14.12
CA LEU A 63 -2.11 -1.39 12.80
C LEU A 63 -1.44 -2.76 12.93
N VAL A 64 -2.05 -3.79 12.32
CA VAL A 64 -1.53 -5.16 12.33
C VAL A 64 -1.13 -5.54 10.91
N LEU A 65 0.03 -6.17 10.79
CA LEU A 65 0.56 -6.64 9.51
C LEU A 65 -0.44 -7.56 8.81
N GLY A 66 -0.81 -7.19 7.59
CA GLY A 66 -1.63 -7.97 6.67
C GLY A 66 -0.80 -8.57 5.54
N PRO A 67 -1.42 -8.88 4.39
CA PRO A 67 -0.72 -9.42 3.23
C PRO A 67 0.38 -8.47 2.72
N PHE A 68 1.56 -9.02 2.43
CA PHE A 68 2.70 -8.26 1.93
C PHE A 68 3.62 -9.10 1.05
N GLN A 69 4.52 -8.41 0.35
CA GLN A 69 5.61 -8.96 -0.44
C GLN A 69 6.92 -8.27 -0.03
N GLY A 70 7.90 -9.03 0.39
CA GLY A 70 9.21 -8.53 0.83
C GLY A 70 9.71 -9.25 2.09
N ASP A 71 10.67 -8.65 2.74
CA ASP A 71 11.27 -9.18 3.97
C ASP A 71 10.32 -9.07 5.17
N ILE A 72 10.65 -9.78 6.24
CA ILE A 72 9.93 -9.73 7.52
C ILE A 72 9.79 -8.28 8.00
N ALA A 73 8.61 -7.91 8.44
CA ALA A 73 8.26 -6.56 8.86
C ALA A 73 7.76 -6.50 10.31
N CYS A 74 7.60 -5.29 10.82
CA CYS A 74 6.96 -5.06 12.13
C CYS A 74 5.55 -5.64 12.12
N THR A 75 5.17 -6.37 13.16
CA THR A 75 3.85 -7.00 13.22
C THR A 75 2.76 -6.07 13.71
N ARG A 76 3.10 -5.07 14.53
CA ARG A 76 2.16 -4.09 15.10
C ARG A 76 2.76 -2.69 15.14
N ILE A 77 1.95 -1.70 14.79
CA ILE A 77 2.32 -0.29 14.80
C ILE A 77 1.22 0.49 15.52
N ALA A 78 1.58 1.21 16.57
CA ALA A 78 0.63 2.03 17.31
C ALA A 78 0.19 3.27 16.48
N ARG A 79 -1.04 3.72 16.71
CA ARG A 79 -1.58 4.92 16.06
C ARG A 79 -0.69 6.13 16.33
N GLY A 80 -0.35 6.88 15.28
CA GLY A 80 0.51 8.07 15.37
C GLY A 80 2.01 7.76 15.43
N ARG A 81 2.42 6.50 15.35
CA ARG A 81 3.83 6.09 15.38
C ARG A 81 4.36 5.77 13.99
N GLY A 82 5.55 6.27 13.70
CA GLY A 82 6.18 6.10 12.39
C GLY A 82 5.36 6.72 11.26
N VAL A 83 5.68 6.36 10.01
CA VAL A 83 4.98 6.86 8.82
C VAL A 83 3.58 6.25 8.73
N CYS A 84 3.46 4.93 8.87
CA CYS A 84 2.17 4.22 8.81
C CYS A 84 1.18 4.72 9.88
N GLY A 85 1.61 4.79 11.15
CA GLY A 85 0.75 5.27 12.23
C GLY A 85 0.36 6.73 12.09
N THR A 86 1.23 7.57 11.53
CA THR A 86 0.95 8.98 11.25
C THR A 86 -0.03 9.13 10.08
N SER A 87 0.11 8.35 9.01
CA SER A 87 -0.86 8.32 7.92
C SER A 87 -2.26 7.94 8.42
N TRP A 88 -2.35 6.91 9.26
CA TRP A 88 -3.61 6.53 9.90
C TRP A 88 -4.20 7.65 10.76
N LEU A 89 -3.38 8.28 11.62
CA LEU A 89 -3.84 9.34 12.52
C LEU A 89 -4.36 10.57 11.76
N THR A 90 -3.64 10.98 10.71
CA THR A 90 -3.94 12.21 9.96
C THR A 90 -4.89 12.00 8.78
N GLY A 91 -5.07 10.75 8.34
CA GLY A 91 -5.86 10.41 7.15
C GLY A 91 -5.24 10.91 5.84
N LYS A 92 -3.92 11.11 5.80
CA LYS A 92 -3.21 11.65 4.65
C LYS A 92 -2.21 10.64 4.09
N THR A 93 -2.07 10.64 2.77
CA THR A 93 -0.94 10.00 2.10
C THR A 93 0.34 10.74 2.47
N LEU A 94 1.38 9.99 2.83
CA LEU A 94 2.69 10.52 3.19
C LEU A 94 3.73 10.00 2.20
N VAL A 95 4.43 10.91 1.54
CA VAL A 95 5.57 10.62 0.68
C VAL A 95 6.84 11.05 1.44
N VAL A 96 7.69 10.06 1.75
CA VAL A 96 8.90 10.26 2.56
C VAL A 96 10.12 10.01 1.71
N PRO A 97 10.81 11.06 1.26
CA PRO A 97 11.97 10.91 0.36
C PRO A 97 13.20 10.31 1.05
N ASP A 98 13.32 10.48 2.36
CA ASP A 98 14.40 9.93 3.18
C ASP A 98 13.85 9.54 4.55
N VAL A 99 13.78 8.23 4.80
CA VAL A 99 13.22 7.69 6.05
C VAL A 99 14.08 8.03 7.26
N ASP A 100 15.40 8.18 7.08
CA ASP A 100 16.33 8.54 8.15
C ASP A 100 16.13 9.99 8.62
N ALA A 101 15.61 10.85 7.75
CA ALA A 101 15.26 12.23 8.06
C ALA A 101 13.84 12.39 8.63
N TYR A 102 13.01 11.35 8.59
CA TYR A 102 11.63 11.41 9.08
C TYR A 102 11.57 11.30 10.60
N PRO A 103 11.02 12.31 11.32
CA PRO A 103 10.96 12.29 12.78
C PRO A 103 10.13 11.11 13.30
N GLY A 104 10.74 10.28 14.15
CA GLY A 104 10.07 9.13 14.75
C GLY A 104 9.86 7.95 13.80
N HIS A 105 10.61 7.89 12.70
CA HIS A 105 10.60 6.74 11.80
C HIS A 105 10.84 5.43 12.57
N ILE A 106 10.03 4.41 12.25
CA ILE A 106 10.19 3.06 12.79
C ILE A 106 10.87 2.22 11.71
N ALA A 107 12.14 1.89 11.94
CA ALA A 107 12.92 1.05 11.03
C ALA A 107 12.49 -0.43 11.19
N CYS A 108 11.48 -0.87 10.46
CA CYS A 108 11.13 -2.28 10.34
C CYS A 108 12.12 -3.04 9.42
N SER A 109 12.83 -2.31 8.55
CA SER A 109 13.96 -2.80 7.77
C SER A 109 15.05 -1.75 7.71
N SER A 110 16.32 -2.16 7.89
CA SER A 110 17.46 -1.25 7.77
C SER A 110 17.83 -0.91 6.32
N ALA A 111 17.24 -1.60 5.35
CA ALA A 111 17.49 -1.37 3.93
C ALA A 111 16.52 -0.36 3.29
N SER A 112 15.42 -0.03 3.96
CA SER A 112 14.47 0.98 3.48
C SER A 112 15.11 2.39 3.49
N ARG A 113 14.97 3.12 2.38
CA ARG A 113 15.54 4.46 2.19
C ARG A 113 14.47 5.51 1.95
N SER A 114 13.41 5.19 1.23
CA SER A 114 12.25 6.04 1.02
C SER A 114 10.96 5.23 1.13
N GLU A 115 9.84 5.91 1.38
CA GLU A 115 8.58 5.26 1.71
C GLU A 115 7.40 6.10 1.22
N ILE A 116 6.32 5.43 0.81
CA ILE A 116 5.01 6.04 0.61
C ILE A 116 3.96 5.23 1.36
N VAL A 117 3.11 5.92 2.12
CA VAL A 117 2.01 5.31 2.85
C VAL A 117 0.70 5.97 2.45
N VAL A 118 -0.26 5.16 2.03
CA VAL A 118 -1.58 5.59 1.58
C VAL A 118 -2.66 5.04 2.51
N PRO A 119 -3.51 5.87 3.13
CA PRO A 119 -4.59 5.38 3.97
C PRO A 119 -5.65 4.63 3.15
N LEU A 120 -6.10 3.50 3.67
CA LEU A 120 -7.21 2.72 3.12
C LEU A 120 -8.49 3.08 3.86
N ARG A 121 -9.55 3.34 3.10
CA ARG A 121 -10.88 3.66 3.65
C ARG A 121 -11.90 2.64 3.18
N ASP A 122 -12.88 2.40 4.03
CA ASP A 122 -14.08 1.69 3.59
C ASP A 122 -15.03 2.65 2.83
N THR A 123 -16.17 2.13 2.37
CA THR A 123 -17.17 2.92 1.63
C THR A 123 -17.86 4.00 2.47
N ALA A 124 -17.75 3.94 3.80
CA ALA A 124 -18.22 4.99 4.72
C ALA A 124 -17.17 6.08 4.97
N GLY A 125 -15.96 5.94 4.42
CA GLY A 125 -14.85 6.87 4.59
C GLY A 125 -14.00 6.64 5.85
N GLU A 126 -14.30 5.59 6.63
CA GLU A 126 -13.50 5.22 7.80
C GLU A 126 -12.16 4.62 7.37
N ILE A 127 -11.08 4.99 8.05
CA ILE A 127 -9.76 4.42 7.79
C ILE A 127 -9.71 3.01 8.40
N VAL A 128 -9.46 2.03 7.55
CA VAL A 128 -9.43 0.60 7.90
C VAL A 128 -8.03 -0.02 7.82
N GLY A 129 -7.07 0.73 7.34
CA GLY A 129 -5.68 0.30 7.19
C GLY A 129 -4.86 1.30 6.41
N VAL A 130 -3.67 0.88 6.03
CA VAL A 130 -2.77 1.61 5.13
C VAL A 130 -2.14 0.66 4.12
N LEU A 131 -1.86 1.19 2.93
CA LEU A 131 -0.95 0.59 1.96
C LEU A 131 0.41 1.22 2.19
N ASP A 132 1.40 0.40 2.48
CA ASP A 132 2.78 0.79 2.76
C ASP A 132 3.71 0.24 1.68
N ILE A 133 4.53 1.10 1.10
CA ILE A 133 5.52 0.73 0.08
C ILE A 133 6.85 1.37 0.44
N ASP A 134 7.88 0.52 0.56
CA ASP A 134 9.24 0.91 0.82
C ASP A 134 10.13 0.71 -0.41
N SER A 135 11.09 1.59 -0.56
CA SER A 135 12.16 1.50 -1.56
C SER A 135 13.53 1.52 -0.88
N ASP A 136 14.49 0.80 -1.44
CA ASP A 136 15.91 0.85 -1.07
C ASP A 136 16.66 2.02 -1.73
N GLN A 137 15.94 2.88 -2.46
CA GLN A 137 16.46 4.09 -3.08
C GLN A 137 15.90 5.33 -2.37
N LEU A 138 16.69 6.40 -2.29
CA LEU A 138 16.21 7.71 -1.85
C LEU A 138 15.27 8.32 -2.89
N SER A 139 14.23 9.02 -2.42
CA SER A 139 13.31 9.81 -3.27
C SER A 139 12.69 9.00 -4.42
N ASP A 140 12.40 7.72 -4.19
CA ASP A 140 11.85 6.84 -5.23
C ASP A 140 10.37 7.12 -5.54
N PHE A 141 9.64 7.74 -4.62
CA PHE A 141 8.22 8.04 -4.79
C PHE A 141 7.98 9.53 -5.02
N SER A 142 7.05 9.85 -5.94
CA SER A 142 6.68 11.22 -6.27
C SER A 142 5.25 11.59 -5.86
N GLU A 143 5.04 12.87 -5.56
CA GLU A 143 3.72 13.44 -5.29
C GLU A 143 2.85 13.50 -6.56
N GLU A 144 3.46 13.59 -7.74
CA GLU A 144 2.78 13.79 -9.00
C GLU A 144 2.34 12.49 -9.67
N VAL A 145 3.08 11.39 -9.51
CA VAL A 145 2.83 10.12 -10.18
C VAL A 145 2.38 9.03 -9.21
N ASP A 146 3.21 8.71 -8.21
CA ASP A 146 2.95 7.58 -7.30
C ASP A 146 1.75 7.84 -6.41
N ARG A 147 1.68 9.01 -5.79
CA ARG A 147 0.60 9.37 -4.89
C ARG A 147 -0.79 9.22 -5.52
N PRO A 148 -1.13 9.90 -6.63
CA PRO A 148 -2.47 9.80 -7.20
C PRO A 148 -2.79 8.40 -7.71
N ALA A 149 -1.83 7.68 -8.29
CA ALA A 149 -2.02 6.33 -8.77
C ALA A 149 -2.31 5.34 -7.63
N LEU A 150 -1.56 5.40 -6.54
CA LEU A 150 -1.76 4.54 -5.39
C LEU A 150 -3.03 4.90 -4.60
N GLU A 151 -3.40 6.18 -4.54
CA GLU A 151 -4.68 6.60 -3.98
C GLU A 151 -5.87 6.04 -4.77
N GLN A 152 -5.78 5.96 -6.11
CA GLN A 152 -6.81 5.30 -6.94
C GLN A 152 -6.89 3.80 -6.65
N ILE A 153 -5.77 3.12 -6.48
CA ILE A 153 -5.74 1.71 -6.11
C ILE A 153 -6.35 1.50 -4.72
N ALA A 154 -6.06 2.38 -3.76
CA ALA A 154 -6.68 2.35 -2.44
C ALA A 154 -8.21 2.49 -2.51
N LEU A 155 -8.73 3.38 -3.35
CA LEU A 155 -10.18 3.52 -3.58
C LEU A 155 -10.79 2.26 -4.20
N LEU A 156 -10.10 1.60 -5.09
CA LEU A 156 -10.55 0.35 -5.69
C LEU A 156 -10.77 -0.75 -4.64
N LEU A 157 -9.99 -0.75 -3.57
CA LEU A 157 -10.06 -1.74 -2.49
C LEU A 157 -11.15 -1.43 -1.45
N ALA A 158 -11.67 -0.21 -1.39
CA ALA A 158 -12.62 0.23 -0.38
C ALA A 158 -13.85 -0.68 -0.20
N PRO A 159 -14.52 -1.17 -1.27
CA PRO A 159 -15.69 -2.04 -1.14
C PRO A 159 -15.42 -3.38 -0.45
N LEU A 160 -14.17 -3.84 -0.46
CA LEU A 160 -13.78 -5.12 0.13
C LEU A 160 -13.86 -5.10 1.67
N PHE A 161 -13.61 -3.94 2.28
CA PHE A 161 -13.64 -3.75 3.72
C PHE A 161 -15.07 -3.66 4.27
N SER A 162 -16.03 -3.19 3.48
CA SER A 162 -17.41 -3.01 3.91
C SER A 162 -18.18 -4.32 4.11
N LYS A 163 -17.69 -5.43 3.55
CA LYS A 163 -18.29 -6.77 3.65
C LYS A 163 -17.86 -7.56 4.90
N VAL A 164 -16.90 -7.07 5.66
CA VAL A 164 -16.32 -7.76 6.84
C VAL A 164 -17.13 -7.51 8.12
N LYS A 165 -18.12 -6.63 8.08
CA LYS A 165 -18.99 -6.29 9.23
C LYS A 165 -20.23 -7.18 9.39
N GLN A 166 -20.18 -8.43 8.89
CA GLN A 166 -21.24 -9.41 9.17
C GLN A 166 -20.75 -10.48 10.13
#